data_2675f2a552eca482feb1bb11d5f05cd5
#
_entry.id   2675f2a552eca482feb1bb11d5f05cd5
#
_cell.length_a   1.000
_cell.length_b   1.000
_cell.length_c   1.000
_cell.angle_alpha   90.00
_cell.angle_beta   90.00
_cell.angle_gamma   90.00
#
_symmetry.space_group_name_H-M   'P 1'
#
loop_
_entity.id
_entity.type
_entity.pdbx_description
1 polymer ?
#
loop_
_entity_poly.entity_id
_entity_poly.type
_entity_poly.pdbx_seq_one_letter_code
_entity_poly.pdbx_strand_id
1 'polypeptide(L)'
;MKQNAIGLANICVLSTIVLIAVASTVSLYAGMQDSLNTAYPSEQNIVIYGTDASVLDETKNRIYDCIDAHNAAIKKDYSYKAISIQGLLNTDNTFYTDKDSMSRYDESMLGVCQIMTLEDFNKLYDDSYVIDDKASAILVTKEKLDSKDSITINNSVSEYKLIDVLTDDEKYFSGAVTSVVKAYMLIVKDMDEMNHIRNLVYGNSDKRSASISYNIYVNTNLSEQDSRQLSKAIEDESSPEAYVMCDNRYDIAEELTQLYGGLLFLGCYIGILFLMATVLIIYYKQISEGYEDRRRFEIMMKVGMS
;
A
#
# COMPACT_ATOMS: atom_id res chain seq x y z
N MET A 1 39.46 -13.52 32.16
CA MET A 1 37.99 -13.27 32.21
C MET A 1 37.48 -12.24 31.19
N LYS A 2 38.08 -11.03 31.05
CA LYS A 2 37.58 -10.00 30.10
C LYS A 2 37.60 -10.44 28.62
N GLN A 3 38.61 -11.16 28.13
CA GLN A 3 38.69 -11.60 26.73
C GLN A 3 37.59 -12.61 26.34
N ASN A 4 37.20 -13.49 27.24
CA ASN A 4 36.14 -14.48 27.00
C ASN A 4 34.76 -13.81 26.92
N ALA A 5 34.55 -12.76 27.69
CA ALA A 5 33.28 -12.00 27.66
C ALA A 5 33.08 -11.27 26.33
N ILE A 6 34.17 -10.68 25.76
CA ILE A 6 34.08 -9.97 24.45
C ILE A 6 33.77 -10.97 23.31
N GLY A 7 34.42 -12.15 23.31
CA GLY A 7 34.14 -13.16 22.30
C GLY A 7 32.70 -13.70 22.37
N LEU A 8 32.16 -13.92 23.56
CA LEU A 8 30.77 -14.32 23.75
C LEU A 8 29.80 -13.25 23.30
N ALA A 9 30.07 -11.98 23.65
CA ALA A 9 29.25 -10.85 23.23
C ALA A 9 29.21 -10.74 21.71
N ASN A 10 30.32 -10.87 20.99
CA ASN A 10 30.35 -10.85 19.54
C ASN A 10 29.51 -11.96 18.89
N ILE A 11 29.57 -13.18 19.45
CA ILE A 11 28.75 -14.31 18.97
C ILE A 11 27.27 -14.01 19.19
N CYS A 12 26.88 -13.50 20.35
CA CYS A 12 25.48 -13.10 20.62
C CYS A 12 25.01 -12.01 19.68
N VAL A 13 25.82 -10.99 19.44
CA VAL A 13 25.47 -9.88 18.52
C VAL A 13 25.28 -10.41 17.09
N LEU A 14 26.24 -11.20 16.57
CA LEU A 14 26.14 -11.77 15.23
C LEU A 14 24.92 -12.67 15.06
N SER A 15 24.65 -13.56 16.01
CA SER A 15 23.47 -14.43 15.94
C SER A 15 22.17 -13.66 16.02
N THR A 16 22.12 -12.60 16.82
CA THR A 16 20.94 -11.72 16.90
C THR A 16 20.70 -10.97 15.58
N ILE A 17 21.76 -10.44 14.95
CA ILE A 17 21.66 -9.78 13.65
C ILE A 17 21.11 -10.75 12.59
N VAL A 18 21.59 -11.98 12.55
CA VAL A 18 21.10 -13.02 11.62
C VAL A 18 19.62 -13.29 11.84
N LEU A 19 19.20 -13.49 13.09
CA LEU A 19 17.80 -13.77 13.41
C LEU A 19 16.89 -12.60 13.01
N ILE A 20 17.31 -11.36 13.28
CA ILE A 20 16.57 -10.17 12.90
C ILE A 20 16.47 -10.07 11.37
N ALA A 21 17.58 -10.26 10.64
CA ALA A 21 17.58 -10.18 9.18
C ALA A 21 16.63 -11.21 8.54
N VAL A 22 16.71 -12.47 8.98
CA VAL A 22 15.83 -13.54 8.47
C VAL A 22 14.37 -13.28 8.85
N ALA A 23 14.09 -12.93 10.09
CA ALA A 23 12.74 -12.64 10.54
C ALA A 23 12.13 -11.47 9.78
N SER A 24 12.91 -10.39 9.55
CA SER A 24 12.46 -9.23 8.78
C SER A 24 12.13 -9.58 7.33
N THR A 25 12.97 -10.38 6.66
CA THR A 25 12.70 -10.77 5.26
C THR A 25 11.50 -11.70 5.13
N VAL A 26 11.30 -12.62 6.08
CA VAL A 26 10.10 -13.47 6.12
C VAL A 26 8.84 -12.64 6.38
N SER A 27 8.90 -11.68 7.30
CA SER A 27 7.77 -10.78 7.60
C SER A 27 7.41 -9.90 6.41
N LEU A 28 8.42 -9.38 5.68
CA LEU A 28 8.20 -8.61 4.47
C LEU A 28 7.51 -9.46 3.38
N TYR A 29 7.95 -10.70 3.18
CA TYR A 29 7.33 -11.59 2.21
C TYR A 29 5.88 -11.93 2.59
N ALA A 30 5.62 -12.23 3.86
CA ALA A 30 4.26 -12.49 4.34
C ALA A 30 3.36 -11.24 4.19
N GLY A 31 3.87 -10.05 4.55
CA GLY A 31 3.15 -8.78 4.37
C GLY A 31 2.84 -8.46 2.92
N MET A 32 3.73 -8.82 1.98
CA MET A 32 3.48 -8.70 0.55
C MET A 32 2.29 -9.57 0.12
N GLN A 33 2.24 -10.83 0.54
CA GLN A 33 1.13 -11.73 0.21
C GLN A 33 -0.21 -11.22 0.76
N ASP A 34 -0.19 -10.71 1.97
CA ASP A 34 -1.37 -10.11 2.59
C ASP A 34 -1.82 -8.84 1.84
N SER A 35 -0.89 -7.95 1.51
CA SER A 35 -1.16 -6.74 0.71
C SER A 35 -1.71 -7.07 -0.67
N LEU A 36 -1.18 -8.10 -1.35
CA LEU A 36 -1.70 -8.55 -2.64
C LEU A 36 -3.14 -9.03 -2.51
N ASN A 37 -3.43 -9.85 -1.51
CA ASN A 37 -4.78 -10.39 -1.32
C ASN A 37 -5.79 -9.31 -0.92
N THR A 38 -5.33 -8.26 -0.25
CA THR A 38 -6.15 -7.12 0.14
C THR A 38 -6.40 -6.18 -1.04
N ALA A 39 -5.36 -5.83 -1.80
CA ALA A 39 -5.47 -4.93 -2.95
C ALA A 39 -6.19 -5.57 -4.14
N TYR A 40 -5.97 -6.85 -4.34
CA TYR A 40 -6.57 -7.64 -5.42
C TYR A 40 -7.20 -8.91 -4.83
N PRO A 41 -8.38 -8.81 -4.22
CA PRO A 41 -9.11 -9.98 -3.75
C PRO A 41 -9.24 -11.04 -4.84
N SER A 42 -9.32 -12.30 -4.47
CA SER A 42 -9.42 -13.40 -5.44
C SER A 42 -10.63 -13.29 -6.37
N GLU A 43 -11.58 -12.43 -6.01
CA GLU A 43 -12.78 -12.14 -6.78
C GLU A 43 -12.59 -11.04 -7.84
N GLN A 44 -11.39 -10.43 -7.93
CA GLN A 44 -11.10 -9.32 -8.84
C GLN A 44 -9.77 -9.58 -9.53
N ASN A 45 -9.80 -10.06 -10.76
CA ASN A 45 -8.57 -10.37 -11.47
C ASN A 45 -8.11 -9.28 -12.43
N ILE A 46 -8.98 -8.34 -12.80
CA ILE A 46 -8.65 -7.21 -13.68
C ILE A 46 -9.18 -5.91 -13.05
N VAL A 47 -8.33 -4.90 -12.99
CA VAL A 47 -8.66 -3.55 -12.51
C VAL A 47 -8.25 -2.55 -13.59
N ILE A 48 -9.19 -1.73 -14.01
CA ILE A 48 -8.98 -0.76 -15.07
C ILE A 48 -9.15 0.65 -14.48
N TYR A 49 -8.15 1.47 -14.69
CA TYR A 49 -8.12 2.87 -14.26
C TYR A 49 -8.15 3.77 -15.47
N GLY A 50 -8.97 4.80 -15.42
CA GLY A 50 -8.97 5.84 -16.42
C GLY A 50 -9.00 7.24 -15.80
N THR A 51 -8.36 8.19 -16.44
CA THR A 51 -8.22 9.56 -15.91
C THR A 51 -9.34 10.50 -16.35
N ASP A 52 -10.23 10.08 -17.23
CA ASP A 52 -11.33 10.91 -17.73
C ASP A 52 -12.67 10.15 -17.65
N ALA A 53 -13.46 10.50 -16.64
CA ALA A 53 -14.77 9.88 -16.45
C ALA A 53 -15.82 10.31 -17.51
N SER A 54 -15.54 11.29 -18.35
CA SER A 54 -16.44 11.69 -19.42
C SER A 54 -16.55 10.62 -20.52
N VAL A 55 -15.52 9.81 -20.69
CA VAL A 55 -15.45 8.69 -21.64
C VAL A 55 -15.72 7.33 -20.99
N LEU A 56 -16.16 7.31 -19.72
CA LEU A 56 -16.36 6.06 -18.98
C LEU A 56 -17.28 5.07 -19.72
N ASP A 57 -18.43 5.54 -20.19
CA ASP A 57 -19.43 4.65 -20.80
C ASP A 57 -18.92 4.08 -22.13
N GLU A 58 -18.21 4.88 -22.94
CA GLU A 58 -17.58 4.43 -24.17
C GLU A 58 -16.47 3.42 -23.88
N THR A 59 -15.60 3.73 -22.91
CA THR A 59 -14.52 2.86 -22.51
C THR A 59 -15.06 1.55 -21.93
N LYS A 60 -16.10 1.62 -21.11
CA LYS A 60 -16.77 0.46 -20.54
C LYS A 60 -17.32 -0.47 -21.62
N ASN A 61 -18.00 0.08 -22.64
CA ASN A 61 -18.51 -0.71 -23.76
C ASN A 61 -17.37 -1.41 -24.52
N ARG A 62 -16.28 -0.71 -24.83
CA ARG A 62 -15.10 -1.31 -25.49
C ARG A 62 -14.48 -2.43 -24.66
N ILE A 63 -14.40 -2.25 -23.33
CA ILE A 63 -13.91 -3.27 -22.42
C ILE A 63 -14.78 -4.52 -22.47
N TYR A 64 -16.11 -4.36 -22.41
CA TYR A 64 -17.04 -5.48 -22.52
C TYR A 64 -16.98 -6.17 -23.87
N ASP A 65 -16.89 -5.41 -24.97
CA ASP A 65 -16.71 -5.98 -26.32
C ASP A 65 -15.40 -6.81 -26.39
N CYS A 66 -14.32 -6.33 -25.78
CA CYS A 66 -13.06 -7.04 -25.69
C CYS A 66 -13.17 -8.33 -24.85
N ILE A 67 -13.88 -8.28 -23.71
CA ILE A 67 -14.14 -9.43 -22.84
C ILE A 67 -14.94 -10.50 -23.60
N ASP A 68 -15.98 -10.10 -24.32
CA ASP A 68 -16.82 -10.98 -25.12
C ASP A 68 -16.04 -11.60 -26.29
N ALA A 69 -15.18 -10.84 -26.94
CA ALA A 69 -14.29 -11.34 -28.02
C ALA A 69 -13.34 -12.44 -27.53
N HIS A 70 -12.93 -12.40 -26.25
CA HIS A 70 -12.09 -13.43 -25.61
C HIS A 70 -12.91 -14.57 -24.97
N ASN A 71 -14.23 -14.63 -25.22
CA ASN A 71 -15.13 -15.61 -24.62
C ASN A 71 -15.06 -15.69 -23.08
N ALA A 72 -14.76 -14.57 -22.45
CA ALA A 72 -14.68 -14.47 -21.00
C ALA A 72 -16.08 -14.25 -20.42
N ALA A 73 -16.44 -15.04 -19.39
CA ALA A 73 -17.66 -14.80 -18.63
C ALA A 73 -17.35 -13.88 -17.44
N ILE A 74 -18.06 -12.79 -17.33
CA ILE A 74 -17.98 -11.87 -16.20
C ILE A 74 -18.74 -12.51 -15.03
N LYS A 75 -18.03 -12.77 -13.92
CA LYS A 75 -18.63 -13.27 -12.67
C LYS A 75 -19.17 -12.13 -11.81
N LYS A 76 -18.42 -11.04 -11.77
CA LYS A 76 -18.76 -9.84 -11.01
C LYS A 76 -18.05 -8.65 -11.63
N ASP A 77 -18.73 -7.55 -11.72
CA ASP A 77 -18.14 -6.25 -12.09
C ASP A 77 -18.72 -5.14 -11.25
N TYR A 78 -17.93 -4.11 -11.04
CA TYR A 78 -18.38 -2.83 -10.50
C TYR A 78 -17.47 -1.71 -10.97
N SER A 79 -18.02 -0.50 -11.01
CA SER A 79 -17.27 0.68 -11.38
C SER A 79 -17.68 1.86 -10.51
N TYR A 80 -16.76 2.76 -10.26
CA TYR A 80 -17.01 3.99 -9.55
C TYR A 80 -16.16 5.13 -10.09
N LYS A 81 -16.60 6.36 -9.81
CA LYS A 81 -15.89 7.59 -10.15
C LYS A 81 -15.30 8.20 -8.90
N ALA A 82 -14.08 8.74 -9.00
CA ALA A 82 -13.43 9.40 -7.89
C ALA A 82 -12.51 10.54 -8.34
N ILE A 83 -12.24 11.44 -7.42
CA ILE A 83 -11.15 12.43 -7.54
C ILE A 83 -10.12 12.12 -6.47
N SER A 84 -8.85 12.06 -6.87
CA SER A 84 -7.74 11.90 -5.94
C SER A 84 -7.04 13.24 -5.76
N ILE A 85 -7.04 13.75 -4.54
CA ILE A 85 -6.43 15.05 -4.19
C ILE A 85 -5.29 14.79 -3.22
N GLN A 86 -4.10 15.26 -3.57
CA GLN A 86 -2.98 15.29 -2.63
C GLN A 86 -3.15 16.45 -1.66
N GLY A 87 -2.93 16.19 -0.39
CA GLY A 87 -3.08 17.21 0.64
C GLY A 87 -2.69 16.70 2.02
N LEU A 88 -3.00 17.50 3.01
CA LEU A 88 -2.72 17.24 4.41
C LEU A 88 -3.98 17.45 5.23
N LEU A 89 -4.40 16.42 5.95
CA LEU A 89 -5.46 16.55 6.96
C LEU A 89 -4.83 16.88 8.31
N ASN A 90 -5.13 18.07 8.83
CA ASN A 90 -4.68 18.51 10.14
C ASN A 90 -5.68 18.10 11.25
N THR A 91 -5.23 18.10 12.49
CA THR A 91 -6.05 17.74 13.65
C THR A 91 -7.23 18.70 13.89
N ASP A 92 -7.13 19.95 13.37
CA ASP A 92 -8.22 20.93 13.39
C ASP A 92 -9.31 20.66 12.35
N ASN A 93 -9.26 19.49 11.69
CA ASN A 93 -10.17 19.07 10.63
C ASN A 93 -10.08 19.90 9.35
N THR A 94 -8.95 20.54 9.10
CA THR A 94 -8.72 21.25 7.84
C THR A 94 -7.89 20.37 6.90
N PHE A 95 -8.40 20.16 5.69
CA PHE A 95 -7.67 19.50 4.61
C PHE A 95 -7.05 20.55 3.69
N TYR A 96 -5.73 20.68 3.78
CA TYR A 96 -4.95 21.62 2.99
C TYR A 96 -4.49 20.98 1.69
N THR A 97 -4.73 21.66 0.57
CA THR A 97 -4.33 21.21 -0.77
C THR A 97 -3.36 22.18 -1.47
N ASP A 98 -3.17 23.37 -0.92
CA ASP A 98 -2.27 24.38 -1.45
C ASP A 98 -0.84 24.22 -0.91
N LYS A 99 0.15 24.47 -1.78
CA LYS A 99 1.57 24.29 -1.45
C LYS A 99 2.05 25.16 -0.31
N ASP A 100 1.53 26.38 -0.19
CA ASP A 100 1.98 27.35 0.84
C ASP A 100 1.53 26.89 2.23
N SER A 101 0.33 26.36 2.36
CA SER A 101 -0.18 25.78 3.60
C SER A 101 0.53 24.47 3.92
N MET A 102 0.68 23.56 2.94
CA MET A 102 1.36 22.28 3.13
C MET A 102 2.84 22.44 3.52
N SER A 103 3.54 23.46 3.02
CA SER A 103 4.96 23.71 3.34
C SER A 103 5.23 24.04 4.81
N ARG A 104 4.19 24.33 5.59
CA ARG A 104 4.29 24.63 7.04
C ARG A 104 4.32 23.35 7.89
N TYR A 105 4.06 22.19 7.30
CA TYR A 105 3.96 20.91 7.97
C TYR A 105 5.04 19.94 7.45
N ASP A 106 5.27 18.88 8.21
CA ASP A 106 6.19 17.82 7.83
C ASP A 106 5.66 17.05 6.60
N GLU A 107 6.53 16.74 5.64
CA GLU A 107 6.18 15.97 4.45
C GLU A 107 5.60 14.58 4.78
N SER A 108 5.94 14.01 5.95
CA SER A 108 5.37 12.76 6.43
C SER A 108 3.86 12.83 6.74
N MET A 109 3.31 14.05 6.84
CA MET A 109 1.89 14.28 7.05
C MET A 109 1.08 14.34 5.75
N LEU A 110 1.76 14.39 4.60
CA LEU A 110 1.10 14.39 3.30
C LEU A 110 0.36 13.08 3.05
N GLY A 111 -0.79 13.19 2.44
CA GLY A 111 -1.65 12.07 2.13
C GLY A 111 -2.43 12.29 0.83
N VAL A 112 -3.26 11.31 0.51
CA VAL A 112 -4.17 11.34 -0.62
C VAL A 112 -5.60 11.24 -0.11
N CYS A 113 -6.42 12.22 -0.44
CA CYS A 113 -7.86 12.17 -0.21
C CYS A 113 -8.57 11.73 -1.50
N GLN A 114 -9.24 10.61 -1.43
CA GLN A 114 -10.13 10.15 -2.48
C GLN A 114 -11.53 10.67 -2.21
N ILE A 115 -12.12 11.37 -3.16
CA ILE A 115 -13.48 11.89 -3.07
C ILE A 115 -14.37 11.07 -3.99
N MET A 116 -15.46 10.54 -3.46
CA MET A 116 -16.42 9.75 -4.22
C MET A 116 -17.86 10.10 -3.83
N THR A 117 -18.79 9.70 -4.68
CA THR A 117 -20.21 9.89 -4.39
C THR A 117 -20.71 8.86 -3.38
N LEU A 118 -21.77 9.22 -2.67
CA LEU A 118 -22.45 8.32 -1.74
C LEU A 118 -23.00 7.07 -2.45
N GLU A 119 -23.51 7.23 -3.65
CA GLU A 119 -24.03 6.11 -4.45
C GLU A 119 -22.92 5.09 -4.75
N ASP A 120 -21.78 5.58 -5.25
CA ASP A 120 -20.62 4.73 -5.55
C ASP A 120 -20.06 4.07 -4.29
N PHE A 121 -19.98 4.82 -3.17
CA PHE A 121 -19.52 4.30 -1.90
C PHE A 121 -20.41 3.16 -1.37
N ASN A 122 -21.72 3.40 -1.30
CA ASN A 122 -22.67 2.38 -0.84
C ASN A 122 -22.63 1.12 -1.71
N LYS A 123 -22.52 1.29 -3.04
CA LYS A 123 -22.40 0.18 -3.98
C LYS A 123 -21.10 -0.60 -3.83
N LEU A 124 -19.98 0.10 -3.60
CA LEU A 124 -18.65 -0.50 -3.50
C LEU A 124 -18.50 -1.34 -2.22
N TYR A 125 -19.00 -0.81 -1.10
CA TYR A 125 -18.80 -1.40 0.24
C TYR A 125 -20.03 -2.13 0.79
N ASP A 126 -21.09 -2.25 -0.01
CA ASP A 126 -22.38 -2.84 0.40
C ASP A 126 -22.94 -2.15 1.67
N ASP A 127 -22.83 -0.83 1.71
CA ASP A 127 -23.30 0.02 2.79
C ASP A 127 -24.62 0.70 2.42
N SER A 128 -25.28 1.33 3.38
CA SER A 128 -26.58 1.99 3.20
C SER A 128 -26.65 3.36 3.88
N TYR A 129 -25.55 4.11 3.83
CA TYR A 129 -25.50 5.47 4.37
C TYR A 129 -26.42 6.41 3.57
N VAL A 130 -26.88 7.47 4.23
CA VAL A 130 -27.72 8.51 3.62
C VAL A 130 -27.13 9.88 3.94
N ILE A 131 -26.99 10.71 2.92
CA ILE A 131 -26.59 12.12 3.03
C ILE A 131 -27.74 12.97 2.46
N ASP A 132 -28.48 13.63 3.32
CA ASP A 132 -29.64 14.45 2.91
C ASP A 132 -29.23 15.83 2.40
N ASP A 133 -28.24 16.45 3.04
CA ASP A 133 -27.77 17.80 2.73
C ASP A 133 -26.46 17.76 1.93
N LYS A 134 -26.32 18.61 0.90
CA LYS A 134 -25.10 18.75 0.10
C LYS A 134 -23.91 19.27 0.91
N ALA A 135 -24.15 20.04 1.96
CA ALA A 135 -23.12 20.50 2.89
C ALA A 135 -22.74 19.45 3.94
N SER A 136 -23.13 18.19 3.75
CA SER A 136 -22.79 17.08 4.65
C SER A 136 -21.94 16.04 3.92
N ALA A 137 -21.05 15.38 4.66
CA ALA A 137 -20.16 14.35 4.15
C ALA A 137 -19.92 13.24 5.16
N ILE A 138 -19.35 12.12 4.70
CA ILE A 138 -18.78 11.06 5.56
C ILE A 138 -17.27 11.06 5.32
N LEU A 139 -16.50 11.02 6.37
CA LEU A 139 -15.05 10.94 6.31
C LEU A 139 -14.57 9.56 6.74
N VAL A 140 -13.73 8.94 5.91
CA VAL A 140 -12.99 7.72 6.27
C VAL A 140 -11.54 8.10 6.51
N THR A 141 -11.02 7.85 7.72
CA THR A 141 -9.65 8.19 8.08
C THR A 141 -9.14 7.37 9.26
N LYS A 142 -7.85 7.09 9.27
CA LYS A 142 -7.11 6.51 10.41
C LYS A 142 -6.64 7.57 11.40
N GLU A 143 -6.64 8.83 10.98
CA GLU A 143 -6.11 9.93 11.79
C GLU A 143 -7.07 10.31 12.92
N LYS A 144 -6.49 10.71 14.06
CA LYS A 144 -7.26 11.24 15.16
C LYS A 144 -7.61 12.70 14.87
N LEU A 145 -8.89 13.00 14.92
CA LEU A 145 -9.42 14.35 14.75
C LEU A 145 -9.76 14.96 16.10
N ASP A 146 -9.58 16.28 16.24
CA ASP A 146 -9.95 17.03 17.44
C ASP A 146 -11.47 17.10 17.63
N SER A 147 -12.22 17.15 16.53
CA SER A 147 -13.68 17.08 16.48
C SER A 147 -14.13 16.15 15.35
N LYS A 148 -15.35 15.64 15.47
CA LYS A 148 -16.00 14.87 14.39
C LYS A 148 -17.19 15.63 13.80
N ASP A 149 -17.28 16.94 14.01
CA ASP A 149 -18.45 17.72 13.63
C ASP A 149 -18.41 18.19 12.18
N SER A 150 -17.25 18.66 11.74
CA SER A 150 -17.09 19.16 10.37
C SER A 150 -15.66 18.97 9.84
N ILE A 151 -15.50 19.03 8.54
CA ILE A 151 -14.23 19.10 7.82
C ILE A 151 -14.22 20.32 6.90
N THR A 152 -13.11 21.04 6.86
CA THR A 152 -12.92 22.22 6.03
C THR A 152 -11.87 21.95 4.96
N ILE A 153 -12.10 22.42 3.74
CA ILE A 153 -11.11 22.34 2.66
C ILE A 153 -10.51 23.73 2.44
N ASN A 154 -9.17 23.84 2.47
CA ASN A 154 -8.42 25.08 2.23
C ASN A 154 -8.92 26.27 3.05
N ASN A 155 -8.92 26.18 4.39
CA ASN A 155 -9.25 27.28 5.30
C ASN A 155 -10.55 28.04 4.93
N SER A 156 -11.70 27.42 5.13
CA SER A 156 -13.03 28.04 5.03
C SER A 156 -13.62 28.30 3.64
N VAL A 157 -13.03 27.75 2.60
CA VAL A 157 -13.66 27.87 1.28
C VAL A 157 -14.90 26.96 1.16
N SER A 158 -14.84 25.76 1.80
CA SER A 158 -15.98 24.88 1.95
C SER A 158 -15.89 24.10 3.24
N GLU A 159 -16.94 24.13 4.02
CA GLU A 159 -17.11 23.35 5.24
C GLU A 159 -18.19 22.32 5.04
N TYR A 160 -17.88 21.05 5.35
CA TYR A 160 -18.82 19.93 5.30
C TYR A 160 -19.08 19.43 6.70
N LYS A 161 -20.35 19.36 7.09
CA LYS A 161 -20.76 18.72 8.31
C LYS A 161 -20.53 17.22 8.20
N LEU A 162 -19.81 16.65 9.13
CA LEU A 162 -19.58 15.20 9.16
C LEU A 162 -20.79 14.49 9.77
N ILE A 163 -21.42 13.62 8.99
CA ILE A 163 -22.50 12.74 9.47
C ILE A 163 -21.87 11.57 10.24
N ASP A 164 -20.74 11.05 9.74
CA ASP A 164 -20.01 9.98 10.37
C ASP A 164 -18.52 10.08 10.06
N VAL A 165 -17.68 9.48 10.92
CA VAL A 165 -16.24 9.33 10.74
C VAL A 165 -15.89 7.86 10.90
N LEU A 166 -15.60 7.21 9.78
CA LEU A 166 -15.33 5.78 9.70
C LEU A 166 -13.83 5.52 9.85
N THR A 167 -13.48 4.56 10.68
CA THR A 167 -12.08 4.22 11.02
C THR A 167 -11.73 2.76 10.73
N ASP A 168 -12.63 2.02 10.08
CA ASP A 168 -12.41 0.60 9.75
C ASP A 168 -11.46 0.49 8.57
N ASP A 169 -10.20 0.17 8.90
CA ASP A 169 -9.11 0.09 7.96
C ASP A 169 -9.21 -1.09 6.99
N GLU A 170 -9.66 -2.24 7.51
CA GLU A 170 -9.71 -3.48 6.73
C GLU A 170 -10.82 -3.41 5.69
N LYS A 171 -11.91 -2.71 5.99
CA LYS A 171 -13.03 -2.56 5.07
C LYS A 171 -12.81 -1.51 3.99
N TYR A 172 -12.30 -0.32 4.36
CA TYR A 172 -12.32 0.86 3.49
C TYR A 172 -10.98 1.19 2.83
N PHE A 173 -9.87 0.80 3.43
CA PHE A 173 -8.53 1.07 2.91
C PHE A 173 -7.82 -0.22 2.52
N SER A 174 -8.34 -0.91 1.53
CA SER A 174 -7.65 -2.06 0.96
C SER A 174 -6.61 -1.60 -0.07
N GLY A 175 -5.35 -1.98 0.14
CA GLY A 175 -4.29 -1.79 -0.86
C GLY A 175 -2.93 -1.34 -0.32
N ALA A 176 -1.88 -1.61 -1.09
CA ALA A 176 -0.50 -1.33 -0.74
C ALA A 176 -0.19 0.17 -0.58
N VAL A 177 -0.93 1.04 -1.25
CA VAL A 177 -0.72 2.50 -1.22
C VAL A 177 -1.02 3.07 0.16
N THR A 178 -2.00 2.52 0.88
CA THR A 178 -2.40 3.01 2.20
C THR A 178 -1.42 2.67 3.31
N SER A 179 -0.45 1.80 3.04
CA SER A 179 0.60 1.43 4.00
C SER A 179 1.77 2.42 4.05
N VAL A 180 1.96 3.20 2.99
CA VAL A 180 3.11 4.10 2.82
C VAL A 180 2.70 5.56 2.88
N VAL A 181 1.49 5.89 2.40
CA VAL A 181 0.97 7.26 2.34
C VAL A 181 -0.32 7.33 3.15
N LYS A 182 -0.52 8.44 3.86
CA LYS A 182 -1.79 8.68 4.56
C LYS A 182 -2.93 8.72 3.55
N ALA A 183 -3.96 7.93 3.82
CA ALA A 183 -5.13 7.84 2.96
C ALA A 183 -6.37 8.35 3.69
N TYR A 184 -7.11 9.16 2.97
CA TYR A 184 -8.40 9.71 3.41
C TYR A 184 -9.43 9.44 2.33
N MET A 185 -10.68 9.29 2.74
CA MET A 185 -11.78 9.22 1.77
C MET A 185 -12.90 10.14 2.24
N LEU A 186 -13.31 11.05 1.37
CA LEU A 186 -14.43 11.95 1.62
C LEU A 186 -15.60 11.57 0.72
N ILE A 187 -16.69 11.15 1.33
CA ILE A 187 -17.90 10.74 0.65
C ILE A 187 -18.86 11.91 0.65
N VAL A 188 -19.20 12.35 -0.54
CA VAL A 188 -20.13 13.47 -0.77
C VAL A 188 -21.43 12.98 -1.38
N LYS A 189 -22.48 13.80 -1.30
CA LYS A 189 -23.81 13.41 -1.70
C LYS A 189 -23.92 12.95 -3.15
N ASP A 190 -23.40 13.73 -4.09
CA ASP A 190 -23.58 13.54 -5.53
C ASP A 190 -22.41 14.08 -6.37
N MET A 191 -22.50 13.87 -7.67
CA MET A 191 -21.50 14.34 -8.65
C MET A 191 -21.38 15.87 -8.72
N ASP A 192 -22.43 16.61 -8.41
CA ASP A 192 -22.39 18.09 -8.43
C ASP A 192 -21.44 18.56 -7.32
N GLU A 193 -21.57 17.95 -6.13
CA GLU A 193 -20.72 18.29 -4.99
C GLU A 193 -19.26 17.84 -5.19
N MET A 194 -19.06 16.67 -5.80
CA MET A 194 -17.72 16.23 -6.18
C MET A 194 -17.07 17.19 -7.19
N ASN A 195 -17.82 17.68 -8.18
CA ASN A 195 -17.36 18.70 -9.12
C ASN A 195 -17.12 20.06 -8.45
N HIS A 196 -17.92 20.41 -7.45
CA HIS A 196 -17.73 21.63 -6.67
C HIS A 196 -16.36 21.59 -5.95
N ILE A 197 -16.04 20.53 -5.23
CA ILE A 197 -14.76 20.36 -4.58
C ILE A 197 -13.60 20.37 -5.58
N ARG A 198 -13.74 19.68 -6.70
CA ARG A 198 -12.75 19.71 -7.78
C ARG A 198 -12.42 21.13 -8.22
N ASN A 199 -13.45 21.93 -8.46
CA ASN A 199 -13.27 23.32 -8.92
C ASN A 199 -12.65 24.21 -7.84
N LEU A 200 -12.93 23.95 -6.57
CA LEU A 200 -12.30 24.64 -5.43
C LEU A 200 -10.81 24.37 -5.33
N VAL A 201 -10.41 23.12 -5.52
CA VAL A 201 -9.03 22.69 -5.36
C VAL A 201 -8.18 23.07 -6.58
N TYR A 202 -8.67 22.81 -7.76
CA TYR A 202 -7.89 22.94 -9.00
C TYR A 202 -8.23 24.21 -9.82
N GLY A 203 -9.34 24.88 -9.54
CA GLY A 203 -9.78 26.02 -10.33
C GLY A 203 -9.96 25.68 -11.81
N ASN A 204 -9.65 26.65 -12.67
CA ASN A 204 -9.70 26.47 -14.13
C ASN A 204 -8.34 26.09 -14.74
N SER A 205 -7.32 25.75 -13.94
CA SER A 205 -5.94 25.87 -14.37
C SER A 205 -5.26 24.60 -14.87
N ASP A 206 -5.77 23.39 -14.62
CA ASP A 206 -5.12 22.19 -15.19
C ASP A 206 -6.12 21.05 -15.44
N LYS A 207 -6.37 20.78 -16.72
CA LYS A 207 -7.32 19.75 -17.14
C LYS A 207 -6.91 18.33 -16.75
N ARG A 208 -5.60 18.05 -16.56
CA ARG A 208 -5.10 16.69 -16.28
C ARG A 208 -5.14 16.36 -14.80
N SER A 209 -4.72 17.28 -13.94
CA SER A 209 -4.74 17.09 -12.48
C SER A 209 -6.14 17.21 -11.88
N ALA A 210 -7.07 17.79 -12.64
CA ALA A 210 -8.45 18.06 -12.23
C ALA A 210 -9.47 17.07 -12.82
N SER A 211 -9.02 15.99 -13.45
CA SER A 211 -9.93 15.01 -14.05
C SER A 211 -10.55 14.11 -13.00
N ILE A 212 -11.84 13.81 -13.21
CA ILE A 212 -12.49 12.75 -12.45
C ILE A 212 -12.04 11.43 -13.07
N SER A 213 -11.34 10.64 -12.27
CA SER A 213 -10.95 9.30 -12.67
C SER A 213 -12.09 8.31 -12.51
N TYR A 214 -12.01 7.22 -13.22
CA TYR A 214 -12.88 6.07 -13.01
C TYR A 214 -12.08 4.81 -12.75
N ASN A 215 -12.69 3.88 -12.02
CA ASN A 215 -12.16 2.58 -11.74
C ASN A 215 -13.21 1.54 -12.13
N ILE A 216 -12.79 0.53 -12.89
CA ILE A 216 -13.64 -0.59 -13.28
C ILE A 216 -12.95 -1.88 -12.79
N TYR A 217 -13.64 -2.62 -11.98
CA TYR A 217 -13.18 -3.90 -11.45
C TYR A 217 -13.96 -5.01 -12.13
N VAL A 218 -13.25 -5.97 -12.71
CA VAL A 218 -13.85 -7.10 -13.40
C VAL A 218 -13.29 -8.40 -12.85
N ASN A 219 -14.19 -9.33 -12.54
CA ASN A 219 -13.84 -10.71 -12.27
C ASN A 219 -14.30 -11.58 -13.42
N THR A 220 -13.34 -12.25 -14.05
CA THR A 220 -13.62 -13.19 -15.15
C THR A 220 -13.32 -14.63 -14.74
N ASN A 221 -13.81 -15.58 -15.54
CA ASN A 221 -13.53 -17.01 -15.38
C ASN A 221 -12.28 -17.48 -16.13
N LEU A 222 -11.50 -16.54 -16.69
CA LEU A 222 -10.35 -16.85 -17.52
C LEU A 222 -9.20 -17.49 -16.72
N SER A 223 -8.39 -18.28 -17.43
CA SER A 223 -7.11 -18.73 -16.92
C SER A 223 -6.13 -17.54 -16.74
N GLU A 224 -5.05 -17.75 -16.00
CA GLU A 224 -4.01 -16.73 -15.82
C GLU A 224 -3.48 -16.21 -17.16
N GLN A 225 -3.16 -17.11 -18.10
CA GLN A 225 -2.61 -16.74 -19.40
C GLN A 225 -3.60 -15.93 -20.24
N ASP A 226 -4.87 -16.37 -20.27
CA ASP A 226 -5.93 -15.71 -21.04
C ASP A 226 -6.28 -14.35 -20.40
N SER A 227 -6.26 -14.26 -19.06
CA SER A 227 -6.47 -13.02 -18.33
C SER A 227 -5.39 -11.98 -18.65
N ARG A 228 -4.11 -12.40 -18.76
CA ARG A 228 -3.00 -11.53 -19.17
C ARG A 228 -3.15 -11.06 -20.63
N GLN A 229 -3.62 -11.91 -21.52
CA GLN A 229 -3.90 -11.53 -22.92
C GLN A 229 -5.03 -10.51 -22.99
N LEU A 230 -6.10 -10.73 -22.22
CA LEU A 230 -7.22 -9.81 -22.16
C LEU A 230 -6.81 -8.44 -21.62
N SER A 231 -6.00 -8.38 -20.56
CA SER A 231 -5.50 -7.09 -20.02
C SER A 231 -4.72 -6.29 -21.04
N LYS A 232 -3.83 -6.95 -21.78
CA LYS A 232 -3.08 -6.31 -22.88
C LYS A 232 -3.98 -5.84 -24.01
N ALA A 233 -4.97 -6.65 -24.41
CA ALA A 233 -5.92 -6.25 -25.44
C ALA A 233 -6.74 -5.02 -25.01
N ILE A 234 -7.15 -4.93 -23.74
CA ILE A 234 -7.84 -3.77 -23.20
C ILE A 234 -6.96 -2.51 -23.27
N GLU A 235 -5.68 -2.63 -22.92
CA GLU A 235 -4.74 -1.50 -23.01
C GLU A 235 -4.52 -1.07 -24.46
N ASP A 236 -4.30 -2.02 -25.38
CA ASP A 236 -4.04 -1.76 -26.79
C ASP A 236 -5.24 -1.12 -27.52
N GLU A 237 -6.47 -1.53 -27.15
CA GLU A 237 -7.71 -0.96 -27.71
C GLU A 237 -8.10 0.37 -27.08
N SER A 238 -7.45 0.74 -25.97
CA SER A 238 -7.74 1.99 -25.29
C SER A 238 -7.19 3.17 -26.09
N SER A 239 -7.99 4.22 -26.20
CA SER A 239 -7.55 5.46 -26.84
C SER A 239 -6.37 6.06 -26.08
N PRO A 240 -5.30 6.48 -26.77
CA PRO A 240 -4.18 7.18 -26.13
C PRO A 240 -4.59 8.43 -25.35
N GLU A 241 -5.73 9.01 -25.68
CA GLU A 241 -6.29 10.19 -25.05
C GLU A 241 -6.97 9.86 -23.70
N ALA A 242 -7.44 8.64 -23.53
CA ALA A 242 -8.17 8.21 -22.34
C ALA A 242 -7.27 7.78 -21.16
N TYR A 243 -5.95 7.64 -21.38
CA TYR A 243 -4.98 7.19 -20.36
C TYR A 243 -5.51 6.01 -19.52
N VAL A 244 -5.89 4.94 -20.20
CA VAL A 244 -6.38 3.73 -19.55
C VAL A 244 -5.20 2.87 -19.12
N MET A 245 -5.18 2.47 -17.86
CA MET A 245 -4.25 1.50 -17.31
C MET A 245 -5.06 0.27 -16.91
N CYS A 246 -4.54 -0.90 -17.19
CA CYS A 246 -5.21 -2.17 -16.90
C CYS A 246 -4.30 -3.08 -16.06
N ASP A 247 -4.54 -3.11 -14.77
CA ASP A 247 -3.79 -3.96 -13.86
C ASP A 247 -4.40 -5.37 -13.82
N ASN A 248 -3.55 -6.37 -13.99
CA ASN A 248 -3.92 -7.76 -13.86
C ASN A 248 -3.33 -8.33 -12.55
N ARG A 249 -4.17 -8.96 -11.74
CA ARG A 249 -3.73 -9.57 -10.47
C ARG A 249 -2.53 -10.51 -10.65
N TYR A 250 -2.50 -11.28 -11.73
CA TYR A 250 -1.43 -12.25 -11.96
C TYR A 250 -0.11 -11.57 -12.30
N ASP A 251 -0.13 -10.46 -13.05
CA ASP A 251 1.08 -9.70 -13.37
C ASP A 251 1.63 -9.02 -12.11
N ILE A 252 0.77 -8.37 -11.34
CA ILE A 252 1.15 -7.75 -10.06
C ILE A 252 1.69 -8.79 -9.08
N ALA A 253 1.05 -9.97 -8.99
CA ALA A 253 1.51 -11.05 -8.12
C ALA A 253 2.90 -11.55 -8.54
N GLU A 254 3.17 -11.66 -9.84
CA GLU A 254 4.46 -12.07 -10.36
C GLU A 254 5.54 -11.02 -10.07
N GLU A 255 5.29 -9.74 -10.35
CA GLU A 255 6.23 -8.65 -10.07
C GLU A 255 6.56 -8.56 -8.57
N LEU A 256 5.56 -8.59 -7.71
CA LEU A 256 5.76 -8.59 -6.27
C LEU A 256 6.53 -9.83 -5.79
N THR A 257 6.22 -11.01 -6.33
CA THR A 257 6.92 -12.25 -5.98
C THR A 257 8.38 -12.21 -6.41
N GLN A 258 8.69 -11.67 -7.58
CA GLN A 258 10.07 -11.50 -8.04
C GLN A 258 10.84 -10.53 -7.13
N LEU A 259 10.25 -9.39 -6.78
CA LEU A 259 10.88 -8.38 -5.93
C LEU A 259 11.13 -8.91 -4.51
N TYR A 260 10.08 -9.34 -3.83
CA TYR A 260 10.17 -9.77 -2.43
C TYR A 260 10.80 -11.16 -2.27
N GLY A 261 10.61 -12.05 -3.26
CA GLY A 261 11.30 -13.33 -3.33
C GLY A 261 12.81 -13.16 -3.49
N GLY A 262 13.24 -12.18 -4.30
CA GLY A 262 14.64 -11.78 -4.42
C GLY A 262 15.22 -11.27 -3.09
N LEU A 263 14.48 -10.41 -2.38
CA LEU A 263 14.89 -9.93 -1.06
C LEU A 263 14.97 -11.07 -0.01
N LEU A 264 14.00 -11.98 -0.02
CA LEU A 264 14.00 -13.15 0.84
C LEU A 264 15.23 -14.04 0.57
N PHE A 265 15.52 -14.32 -0.70
CA PHE A 265 16.70 -15.07 -1.11
C PHE A 265 17.99 -14.41 -0.62
N LEU A 266 18.13 -13.10 -0.81
CA LEU A 266 19.29 -12.33 -0.35
C LEU A 266 19.42 -12.38 1.17
N GLY A 267 18.32 -12.21 1.92
CA GLY A 267 18.30 -12.31 3.38
C GLY A 267 18.73 -13.69 3.89
N CYS A 268 18.21 -14.75 3.28
CA CYS A 268 18.62 -16.13 3.61
C CYS A 268 20.12 -16.38 3.30
N TYR A 269 20.58 -15.91 2.13
CA TYR A 269 21.98 -16.05 1.73
C TYR A 269 22.92 -15.35 2.70
N ILE A 270 22.65 -14.09 3.03
CA ILE A 270 23.42 -13.35 4.03
C ILE A 270 23.35 -14.04 5.40
N GLY A 271 22.19 -14.55 5.80
CA GLY A 271 22.01 -15.31 7.04
C GLY A 271 22.95 -16.53 7.11
N ILE A 272 23.04 -17.31 6.03
CA ILE A 272 23.94 -18.47 5.95
C ILE A 272 25.41 -18.05 6.06
N LEU A 273 25.82 -16.95 5.39
CA LEU A 273 27.18 -16.43 5.49
C LEU A 273 27.54 -16.03 6.92
N PHE A 274 26.64 -15.33 7.62
CA PHE A 274 26.86 -14.96 9.01
C PHE A 274 26.87 -16.17 9.95
N LEU A 275 26.07 -17.20 9.70
CA LEU A 275 26.12 -18.44 10.46
C LEU A 275 27.48 -19.14 10.29
N MET A 276 27.98 -19.23 9.04
CA MET A 276 29.31 -19.80 8.79
C MET A 276 30.41 -18.99 9.50
N ALA A 277 30.36 -17.67 9.42
CA ALA A 277 31.30 -16.81 10.12
C ALA A 277 31.26 -17.02 11.66
N THR A 278 30.06 -17.15 12.21
CA THR A 278 29.85 -17.41 13.63
C THR A 278 30.47 -18.75 14.04
N VAL A 279 30.25 -19.82 13.27
CA VAL A 279 30.86 -21.14 13.52
C VAL A 279 32.37 -21.06 13.48
N LEU A 280 32.96 -20.35 12.50
CA LEU A 280 34.41 -20.16 12.41
C LEU A 280 34.96 -19.41 13.63
N ILE A 281 34.29 -18.35 14.08
CA ILE A 281 34.70 -17.60 15.27
C ILE A 281 34.69 -18.51 16.53
N ILE A 282 33.62 -19.30 16.70
CA ILE A 282 33.52 -20.26 17.80
C ILE A 282 34.65 -21.29 17.72
N TYR A 283 34.90 -21.84 16.54
CA TYR A 283 35.95 -22.83 16.32
C TYR A 283 37.37 -22.29 16.68
N TYR A 284 37.71 -21.11 16.12
CA TYR A 284 39.01 -20.50 16.41
C TYR A 284 39.16 -20.13 17.89
N LYS A 285 38.06 -19.67 18.52
CA LYS A 285 38.04 -19.37 19.94
C LYS A 285 38.32 -20.62 20.77
N GLN A 286 37.66 -21.75 20.50
CA GLN A 286 37.88 -23.01 21.20
C GLN A 286 39.31 -23.51 21.05
N ILE A 287 39.89 -23.41 19.86
CA ILE A 287 41.30 -23.77 19.62
C ILE A 287 42.21 -22.87 20.44
N SER A 288 42.00 -21.56 20.43
CA SER A 288 42.85 -20.62 21.20
C SER A 288 42.77 -20.88 22.70
N GLU A 289 41.59 -21.12 23.24
CA GLU A 289 41.38 -21.46 24.64
C GLU A 289 42.04 -22.79 24.99
N GLY A 290 41.97 -23.80 24.12
CA GLY A 290 42.65 -25.08 24.31
C GLY A 290 44.18 -24.94 24.36
N TYR A 291 44.79 -24.09 23.54
CA TYR A 291 46.23 -23.80 23.61
C TYR A 291 46.63 -23.05 24.89
N GLU A 292 45.82 -22.08 25.33
CA GLU A 292 46.06 -21.35 26.58
C GLU A 292 45.95 -22.27 27.79
N ASP A 293 44.97 -23.15 27.85
CA ASP A 293 44.77 -24.09 28.95
C ASP A 293 45.88 -25.14 29.01
N ARG A 294 46.32 -25.64 27.85
CA ARG A 294 47.49 -26.54 27.78
C ARG A 294 48.73 -25.86 28.33
N ARG A 295 49.00 -24.61 27.97
CA ARG A 295 50.13 -23.84 28.46
C ARG A 295 50.03 -23.59 29.96
N ARG A 296 48.86 -23.29 30.49
CA ARG A 296 48.61 -23.14 31.93
C ARG A 296 48.86 -24.46 32.67
N PHE A 297 48.40 -25.56 32.11
CA PHE A 297 48.61 -26.89 32.69
C PHE A 297 50.06 -27.27 32.71
N GLU A 298 50.82 -27.00 31.66
CA GLU A 298 52.30 -27.22 31.65
C GLU A 298 53.05 -26.39 32.72
N ILE A 299 52.59 -25.14 32.95
CA ILE A 299 53.13 -24.28 34.00
C ILE A 299 52.79 -24.85 35.38
N MET A 300 51.59 -25.28 35.64
CA MET A 300 51.11 -25.84 36.88
C MET A 300 51.91 -27.14 37.24
N MET A 301 52.11 -28.00 36.23
CA MET A 301 52.93 -29.18 36.42
C MET A 301 54.46 -28.89 36.83
N LYS A 302 54.97 -27.79 36.18
CA LYS A 302 56.37 -27.36 36.53
C LYS A 302 56.50 -26.76 37.94
N VAL A 303 55.39 -26.21 38.48
CA VAL A 303 55.38 -25.64 39.84
C VAL A 303 55.02 -26.68 40.93
N GLY A 304 54.77 -27.92 40.51
CA GLY A 304 54.55 -29.01 41.47
C GLY A 304 53.12 -29.11 42.01
N MET A 305 52.15 -28.55 41.32
CA MET A 305 50.77 -28.84 41.61
C MET A 305 50.31 -30.03 40.77
N SER A 306 50.18 -31.17 41.41
CA SER A 306 49.61 -32.40 40.85
C SER A 306 48.11 -32.43 41.06
#